data_39839167aa048eed69b9aa471bf2e1dc
#
_entry.id   39839167aa048eed69b9aa471bf2e1dc
#
_cell.length_a   1.000
_cell.length_b   1.000
_cell.length_c   1.000
_cell.angle_alpha   90.00
_cell.angle_beta   90.00
_cell.angle_gamma   90.00
#
_symmetry.space_group_name_H-M   'P 1'
#
loop_
_entity.id
_entity.type
_entity.pdbx_description
1 polymer ?
#
loop_
_entity_poly.entity_id
_entity_poly.type
_entity_poly.pdbx_seq_one_letter_code
_entity_poly.pdbx_strand_id
1 'polypeptide(L)'
;MESRQLNGRSALYTDAEEVTAQNVQDVIEDVSGKWNGNQGDISYLYDYYRGIQPILDRSKTYNKEICNKVVENRAKEISDFKTGYLLSAPIQYIDARANDSTETMENSDIARLMEWMRSEGKDASDMEVAFWQSVCGTAYRMVSPRDGWTSADATSPFQIIVLDPRYTYVVYSSSPDHRPMLGVTYYEDKDGNRTTYAYTDASVFVIDKDGNVSTESHQMGRMPIVEYPSGPTRLGDFEPVVPMLDAINTTQSSRIDGVEQFVQAIMVLEGMDPGDLGQFLTDVKEMGAFRMPTGGKASYLTLDMDQTSTQTLVDGMYNAVLKICGMPNPHAGYNTQDTGAAVILRDGWSATEAVASRTETWFKRSERAFLDMAIDFCDIVGGLHLEHRDVGIMFPRRNYTNDSANVDNLVKLLSLDWISPEQAFEHSNMFPDPHSEFLRAKAWHDEQETRDVTSLADVNAGREEYASSWKETDYGGEEQQQQGAIGEDGRAS
;
A
#
# COMPACT_ATOMS: atom_id res chain seq x y z
N MET A 1 15.07 24.45 5.38
CA MET A 1 13.64 24.15 5.70
C MET A 1 13.47 24.19 7.21
N GLU A 2 12.56 25.01 7.73
CA GLU A 2 12.31 25.07 9.17
C GLU A 2 11.40 23.90 9.60
N SER A 3 11.60 23.38 10.83
CA SER A 3 10.71 22.37 11.39
C SER A 3 9.30 22.95 11.58
N ARG A 4 8.28 22.24 11.11
CA ARG A 4 6.89 22.68 11.18
C ARG A 4 6.10 21.83 12.17
N GLN A 5 5.18 22.47 12.86
CA GLN A 5 4.13 21.74 13.60
C GLN A 5 3.00 21.41 12.65
N LEU A 6 2.79 20.14 12.40
CA LEU A 6 1.81 19.59 11.47
C LEU A 6 0.66 18.96 12.26
N ASN A 7 -0.58 19.22 11.83
CA ASN A 7 -1.79 18.75 12.53
C ASN A 7 -2.83 18.13 11.55
N GLY A 8 -2.37 17.64 10.40
CA GLY A 8 -3.24 17.15 9.34
C GLY A 8 -3.77 18.28 8.45
N ARG A 9 -4.63 17.90 7.51
CA ARG A 9 -5.21 18.85 6.53
C ARG A 9 -6.62 19.22 6.92
N SER A 10 -6.94 20.50 6.79
CA SER A 10 -8.29 21.02 7.02
C SER A 10 -9.20 20.68 5.85
N ALA A 11 -10.40 20.17 6.14
CA ALA A 11 -11.46 20.09 5.13
C ALA A 11 -11.93 21.51 4.75
N LEU A 12 -12.23 21.71 3.47
CA LEU A 12 -12.68 22.97 2.93
C LEU A 12 -14.20 22.93 2.78
N TYR A 13 -14.88 23.96 3.28
CA TYR A 13 -16.34 24.04 3.27
C TYR A 13 -16.81 25.34 2.67
N THR A 14 -17.97 25.28 1.98
CA THR A 14 -18.69 26.45 1.47
C THR A 14 -20.12 26.45 1.96
N ASP A 15 -20.67 27.63 2.19
CA ASP A 15 -22.08 27.85 2.52
C ASP A 15 -22.95 28.01 1.27
N ALA A 16 -22.36 28.00 0.07
CA ALA A 16 -23.11 28.09 -1.18
C ALA A 16 -24.01 26.84 -1.35
N GLU A 17 -25.28 27.06 -1.65
CA GLU A 17 -26.24 25.98 -1.94
C GLU A 17 -25.92 25.30 -3.27
N GLU A 18 -25.45 26.08 -4.26
CA GLU A 18 -25.05 25.65 -5.58
C GLU A 18 -23.85 26.47 -6.07
N VAL A 19 -22.95 25.82 -6.84
CA VAL A 19 -21.81 26.48 -7.48
C VAL A 19 -22.11 26.70 -8.94
N THR A 20 -22.06 27.97 -9.36
CA THR A 20 -22.37 28.45 -10.69
C THR A 20 -21.24 29.27 -11.29
N ALA A 21 -21.27 29.60 -12.57
CA ALA A 21 -20.28 30.47 -13.22
C ALA A 21 -20.17 31.87 -12.57
N GLN A 22 -21.21 32.33 -11.89
CA GLN A 22 -21.25 33.63 -11.24
C GLN A 22 -20.55 33.64 -9.86
N ASN A 23 -20.56 32.52 -9.13
CA ASN A 23 -20.05 32.47 -7.76
C ASN A 23 -18.84 31.52 -7.56
N VAL A 24 -18.40 30.80 -8.60
CA VAL A 24 -17.31 29.82 -8.48
C VAL A 24 -16.00 30.47 -8.00
N GLN A 25 -15.70 31.69 -8.43
CA GLN A 25 -14.51 32.42 -7.98
C GLN A 25 -14.61 32.82 -6.51
N ASP A 26 -15.77 33.29 -6.07
CA ASP A 26 -16.03 33.66 -4.67
C ASP A 26 -15.86 32.42 -3.75
N VAL A 27 -16.40 31.26 -4.17
CA VAL A 27 -16.23 29.99 -3.45
C VAL A 27 -14.76 29.57 -3.34
N ILE A 28 -13.99 29.73 -4.42
CA ILE A 28 -12.54 29.43 -4.43
C ILE A 28 -11.78 30.40 -3.52
N GLU A 29 -12.13 31.70 -3.54
CA GLU A 29 -11.49 32.71 -2.72
C GLU A 29 -11.78 32.50 -1.25
N ASP A 30 -13.01 32.19 -0.86
CA ASP A 30 -13.43 31.92 0.53
C ASP A 30 -12.61 30.79 1.19
N VAL A 31 -12.25 29.76 0.45
CA VAL A 31 -11.46 28.63 0.96
C VAL A 31 -9.95 28.82 0.80
N SER A 32 -9.50 29.84 0.06
CA SER A 32 -8.10 30.03 -0.35
C SER A 32 -7.13 30.07 0.82
N GLY A 33 -7.48 30.75 1.92
CA GLY A 33 -6.63 30.85 3.11
C GLY A 33 -6.35 29.49 3.76
N LYS A 34 -7.37 28.64 3.89
CA LYS A 34 -7.22 27.25 4.42
C LYS A 34 -6.49 26.37 3.42
N TRP A 35 -6.81 26.52 2.13
CA TRP A 35 -6.15 25.76 1.08
C TRP A 35 -4.65 26.05 1.02
N ASN A 36 -4.23 27.31 1.06
CA ASN A 36 -2.81 27.69 1.06
C ASN A 36 -2.06 27.08 2.24
N GLY A 37 -2.70 26.99 3.41
CA GLY A 37 -2.16 26.27 4.57
C GLY A 37 -1.94 24.79 4.26
N ASN A 38 -3.00 24.10 3.79
CA ASN A 38 -2.92 22.69 3.40
C ASN A 38 -1.85 22.45 2.33
N GLN A 39 -1.81 23.27 1.28
CA GLN A 39 -0.83 23.17 0.19
C GLN A 39 0.61 23.30 0.70
N GLY A 40 0.84 24.26 1.61
CA GLY A 40 2.15 24.43 2.24
C GLY A 40 2.59 23.22 3.05
N ASP A 41 1.66 22.60 3.77
CA ASP A 41 1.94 21.36 4.54
C ASP A 41 2.13 20.15 3.65
N ILE A 42 1.33 19.99 2.60
CA ILE A 42 1.47 18.93 1.60
C ILE A 42 2.84 19.02 0.91
N SER A 43 3.24 20.23 0.49
CA SER A 43 4.53 20.43 -0.15
C SER A 43 5.70 20.14 0.80
N TYR A 44 5.57 20.55 2.08
CA TYR A 44 6.56 20.26 3.10
C TYR A 44 6.73 18.75 3.34
N LEU A 45 5.63 18.00 3.46
CA LEU A 45 5.65 16.55 3.68
C LEU A 45 6.20 15.80 2.47
N TYR A 46 5.86 16.24 1.27
CA TYR A 46 6.41 15.66 0.04
C TYR A 46 7.93 15.87 -0.06
N ASP A 47 8.41 17.07 0.24
CA ASP A 47 9.84 17.35 0.27
C ASP A 47 10.53 16.55 1.38
N TYR A 48 9.91 16.44 2.56
CA TYR A 48 10.43 15.65 3.67
C TYR A 48 10.59 14.16 3.31
N TYR A 49 9.60 13.58 2.62
CA TYR A 49 9.68 12.23 2.07
C TYR A 49 10.83 12.07 1.07
N ARG A 50 11.09 13.08 0.24
CA ARG A 50 12.19 13.09 -0.73
C ARG A 50 13.57 13.24 -0.09
N GLY A 51 13.66 13.45 1.21
CA GLY A 51 14.90 13.67 1.93
C GLY A 51 15.33 15.13 2.02
N ILE A 52 14.51 16.07 1.55
CA ILE A 52 14.72 17.51 1.76
C ILE A 52 14.17 17.83 3.15
N GLN A 53 15.04 17.73 4.15
CA GLN A 53 14.66 17.80 5.57
C GLN A 53 15.37 18.96 6.28
N PRO A 54 14.87 19.44 7.43
CA PRO A 54 15.41 20.59 8.15
C PRO A 54 16.89 20.50 8.48
N ILE A 55 17.40 19.29 8.68
CA ILE A 55 18.83 19.05 8.96
C ILE A 55 19.76 19.60 7.88
N LEU A 56 19.32 19.71 6.63
CA LEU A 56 20.11 20.22 5.51
C LEU A 56 20.44 21.72 5.68
N ASP A 57 19.63 22.45 6.45
CA ASP A 57 19.87 23.87 6.77
C ASP A 57 20.63 24.06 8.09
N ARG A 58 21.07 22.93 8.72
CA ARG A 58 21.86 22.99 9.95
C ARG A 58 23.09 23.84 9.77
N SER A 59 23.34 24.72 10.74
CA SER A 59 24.55 25.51 10.82
C SER A 59 25.09 25.49 12.25
N LYS A 60 26.39 25.66 12.41
CA LYS A 60 27.08 25.81 13.70
C LYS A 60 27.69 27.17 13.84
N THR A 61 27.67 27.72 15.05
CA THR A 61 28.32 28.96 15.39
C THR A 61 29.85 28.77 15.53
N TYR A 62 30.24 27.59 16.07
CA TYR A 62 31.61 27.18 16.33
C TYR A 62 31.99 25.96 15.47
N ASN A 63 33.24 25.87 15.01
CA ASN A 63 33.76 24.82 14.11
C ASN A 63 32.84 24.60 12.89
N LYS A 64 32.61 25.67 12.12
CA LYS A 64 31.70 25.66 10.97
C LYS A 64 32.10 24.63 9.89
N GLU A 65 33.37 24.25 9.85
CA GLU A 65 33.93 23.27 8.90
C GLU A 65 33.46 21.84 9.21
N ILE A 66 33.17 21.54 10.50
CA ILE A 66 32.65 20.24 10.96
C ILE A 66 31.16 20.40 11.22
N CYS A 67 30.36 20.34 10.18
CA CYS A 67 28.90 20.46 10.24
C CYS A 67 28.24 19.47 9.30
N ASN A 68 28.25 18.20 9.72
CA ASN A 68 27.63 17.14 8.95
C ASN A 68 26.11 17.25 8.94
N LYS A 69 25.50 16.88 7.82
CA LYS A 69 24.07 16.99 7.55
C LYS A 69 23.57 15.62 7.08
N VAL A 70 23.34 14.74 8.03
CA VAL A 70 22.90 13.37 7.75
C VAL A 70 21.39 13.31 7.71
N VAL A 71 20.86 12.85 6.60
CA VAL A 71 19.45 12.56 6.44
C VAL A 71 19.27 11.04 6.54
N GLU A 72 18.77 10.57 7.67
CA GLU A 72 18.31 9.20 7.83
C GLU A 72 16.83 9.16 7.45
N ASN A 73 16.53 8.93 6.17
CA ASN A 73 15.21 9.18 5.60
C ASN A 73 14.18 8.09 6.01
N ARG A 74 13.84 8.07 7.29
CA ARG A 74 12.83 7.15 7.87
C ARG A 74 11.41 7.46 7.43
N ALA A 75 11.13 8.71 7.01
CA ALA A 75 9.84 9.06 6.44
C ALA A 75 9.53 8.26 5.17
N LYS A 76 10.56 8.10 4.29
CA LYS A 76 10.43 7.27 3.09
C LYS A 76 10.19 5.80 3.44
N GLU A 77 10.95 5.28 4.40
CA GLU A 77 10.78 3.89 4.88
C GLU A 77 9.35 3.61 5.36
N ILE A 78 8.79 4.52 6.17
CA ILE A 78 7.43 4.39 6.71
C ILE A 78 6.40 4.36 5.59
N SER A 79 6.45 5.34 4.68
CA SER A 79 5.47 5.46 3.60
C SER A 79 5.55 4.32 2.60
N ASP A 80 6.77 3.94 2.18
CA ASP A 80 6.96 2.83 1.24
C ASP A 80 6.48 1.50 1.83
N PHE A 81 6.80 1.25 3.11
CA PHE A 81 6.34 0.05 3.79
C PHE A 81 4.80 -0.01 3.86
N LYS A 82 4.16 1.06 4.33
CA LYS A 82 2.70 1.08 4.53
C LYS A 82 1.93 0.97 3.21
N THR A 83 2.38 1.69 2.18
CA THR A 83 1.79 1.62 0.85
C THR A 83 1.93 0.23 0.25
N GLY A 84 3.14 -0.36 0.31
CA GLY A 84 3.39 -1.70 -0.18
C GLY A 84 2.67 -2.79 0.61
N TYR A 85 2.45 -2.59 1.91
CA TYR A 85 1.67 -3.52 2.72
C TYR A 85 0.16 -3.45 2.42
N LEU A 86 -0.40 -2.23 2.29
CA LEU A 86 -1.82 -2.02 1.98
C LEU A 86 -2.20 -2.61 0.63
N LEU A 87 -1.37 -2.38 -0.39
CA LEU A 87 -1.59 -2.79 -1.78
C LEU A 87 -0.61 -3.89 -2.22
N SER A 88 -0.33 -4.86 -1.33
CA SER A 88 0.52 -6.01 -1.64
C SER A 88 -0.04 -6.90 -2.75
N ALA A 89 -1.33 -6.77 -3.04
CA ALA A 89 -2.02 -7.33 -4.19
C ALA A 89 -3.02 -6.29 -4.73
N PRO A 90 -3.34 -6.31 -6.04
CA PRO A 90 -4.30 -5.40 -6.66
C PRO A 90 -5.69 -5.47 -6.03
N ILE A 91 -6.37 -4.32 -5.93
CA ILE A 91 -7.77 -4.25 -5.49
C ILE A 91 -8.63 -5.04 -6.48
N GLN A 92 -9.54 -5.85 -5.97
CA GLN A 92 -10.45 -6.66 -6.77
C GLN A 92 -11.88 -6.19 -6.59
N TYR A 93 -12.64 -6.18 -7.69
CA TYR A 93 -14.07 -6.01 -7.68
C TYR A 93 -14.71 -7.38 -7.83
N ILE A 94 -15.57 -7.72 -6.88
CA ILE A 94 -16.22 -9.05 -6.78
C ILE A 94 -17.72 -8.89 -6.90
N ASP A 95 -18.41 -9.94 -7.40
CA ASP A 95 -19.87 -9.99 -7.41
C ASP A 95 -20.38 -10.21 -5.99
N ALA A 96 -21.06 -9.21 -5.44
CA ALA A 96 -21.65 -9.29 -4.11
C ALA A 96 -22.89 -10.21 -4.06
N ARG A 97 -23.44 -10.61 -5.23
CA ARG A 97 -24.60 -11.50 -5.38
C ARG A 97 -24.24 -12.97 -5.67
N ALA A 98 -22.96 -13.31 -5.73
CA ALA A 98 -22.46 -14.63 -6.17
C ALA A 98 -23.05 -15.84 -5.41
N ASN A 99 -23.90 -15.61 -4.40
CA ASN A 99 -24.62 -16.68 -3.69
C ASN A 99 -25.74 -17.35 -4.51
N ASP A 100 -26.13 -16.82 -5.68
CA ASP A 100 -27.35 -17.28 -6.37
C ASP A 100 -27.18 -17.59 -7.88
N SER A 101 -26.03 -17.29 -8.51
CA SER A 101 -25.88 -17.45 -9.95
C SER A 101 -24.76 -18.41 -10.34
N THR A 102 -25.14 -19.42 -11.13
CA THR A 102 -24.25 -20.37 -11.84
C THR A 102 -23.56 -19.75 -13.06
N GLU A 103 -23.52 -18.43 -13.21
CA GLU A 103 -22.80 -17.80 -14.31
C GLU A 103 -21.30 -17.82 -14.04
N THR A 104 -20.57 -18.46 -14.94
CA THR A 104 -19.11 -18.49 -14.93
C THR A 104 -18.57 -17.07 -15.05
N MET A 105 -17.69 -16.66 -14.12
CA MET A 105 -17.09 -15.32 -14.02
C MET A 105 -16.43 -14.81 -15.32
N GLU A 106 -16.19 -15.66 -16.30
CA GLU A 106 -15.53 -15.28 -17.55
C GLU A 106 -16.35 -14.37 -18.50
N ASN A 107 -17.67 -14.31 -18.30
CA ASN A 107 -18.58 -13.50 -19.14
C ASN A 107 -19.39 -12.47 -18.35
N SER A 108 -19.01 -12.18 -17.10
CA SER A 108 -19.74 -11.20 -16.31
C SER A 108 -19.31 -9.76 -16.67
N ASP A 109 -20.24 -8.80 -16.58
CA ASP A 109 -19.95 -7.37 -16.75
C ASP A 109 -18.90 -6.87 -15.72
N ILE A 110 -18.78 -7.53 -14.57
CA ILE A 110 -17.74 -7.27 -13.57
C ILE A 110 -16.36 -7.65 -14.11
N ALA A 111 -16.23 -8.81 -14.76
CA ALA A 111 -14.96 -9.21 -15.38
C ALA A 111 -14.51 -8.20 -16.45
N ARG A 112 -15.47 -7.71 -17.25
CA ARG A 112 -15.23 -6.69 -18.28
C ARG A 112 -14.84 -5.34 -17.66
N LEU A 113 -15.50 -4.92 -16.59
CA LEU A 113 -15.10 -3.74 -15.81
C LEU A 113 -13.67 -3.87 -15.30
N MET A 114 -13.31 -5.02 -14.73
CA MET A 114 -11.95 -5.31 -14.25
C MET A 114 -10.92 -5.26 -15.38
N GLU A 115 -11.25 -5.76 -16.57
CA GLU A 115 -10.38 -5.69 -17.75
C GLU A 115 -10.13 -4.23 -18.15
N TRP A 116 -11.18 -3.40 -18.21
CA TRP A 116 -11.06 -1.97 -18.50
C TRP A 116 -10.26 -1.22 -17.43
N MET A 117 -10.51 -1.48 -16.16
CA MET A 117 -9.72 -0.91 -15.06
C MET A 117 -8.23 -1.27 -15.19
N ARG A 118 -7.94 -2.52 -15.55
CA ARG A 118 -6.55 -2.98 -15.76
C ARG A 118 -5.92 -2.31 -16.99
N SER A 119 -6.68 -2.15 -18.08
CA SER A 119 -6.19 -1.46 -19.29
C SER A 119 -5.84 0.01 -19.04
N GLU A 120 -6.52 0.65 -18.07
CA GLU A 120 -6.24 2.02 -17.63
C GLU A 120 -5.10 2.11 -16.59
N GLY A 121 -4.45 1.01 -16.27
CA GLY A 121 -3.36 1.00 -15.29
C GLY A 121 -3.82 1.27 -13.87
N LYS A 122 -5.04 0.80 -13.51
CA LYS A 122 -5.64 1.00 -12.19
C LYS A 122 -4.70 0.64 -11.04
N ASP A 123 -3.96 -0.46 -11.16
CA ASP A 123 -3.05 -0.93 -10.12
C ASP A 123 -1.95 0.10 -9.81
N ALA A 124 -1.37 0.71 -10.85
CA ALA A 124 -0.38 1.79 -10.67
C ALA A 124 -1.04 3.05 -10.10
N SER A 125 -2.25 3.38 -10.56
CA SER A 125 -3.05 4.50 -10.04
C SER A 125 -3.38 4.31 -8.56
N ASP A 126 -3.73 3.08 -8.12
CA ASP A 126 -3.99 2.76 -6.72
C ASP A 126 -2.75 2.96 -5.85
N MET A 127 -1.59 2.49 -6.32
CA MET A 127 -0.31 2.69 -5.63
C MET A 127 0.03 4.17 -5.51
N GLU A 128 -0.22 4.98 -6.54
CA GLU A 128 0.02 6.43 -6.49
C GLU A 128 -0.93 7.14 -5.54
N VAL A 129 -2.23 6.79 -5.54
CA VAL A 129 -3.21 7.31 -4.58
C VAL A 129 -2.81 6.95 -3.15
N ALA A 130 -2.44 5.69 -2.89
CA ALA A 130 -1.99 5.26 -1.56
C ALA A 130 -0.68 5.96 -1.14
N PHE A 131 0.23 6.20 -2.07
CA PHE A 131 1.44 6.99 -1.84
C PHE A 131 1.11 8.41 -1.36
N TRP A 132 0.27 9.15 -2.11
CA TRP A 132 -0.12 10.51 -1.73
C TRP A 132 -0.88 10.53 -0.41
N GLN A 133 -1.79 9.57 -0.18
CA GLN A 133 -2.51 9.40 1.08
C GLN A 133 -1.55 9.17 2.26
N SER A 134 -0.54 8.31 2.08
CA SER A 134 0.47 8.01 3.11
C SER A 134 1.37 9.21 3.41
N VAL A 135 1.85 9.90 2.38
CA VAL A 135 2.77 11.03 2.54
C VAL A 135 2.04 12.28 3.02
N CYS A 136 0.94 12.65 2.37
CA CYS A 136 0.29 13.94 2.54
C CYS A 136 -1.02 13.89 3.33
N GLY A 137 -1.48 12.69 3.67
CA GLY A 137 -2.76 12.48 4.36
C GLY A 137 -4.00 12.61 3.49
N THR A 138 -3.84 12.94 2.21
CA THR A 138 -4.92 13.03 1.22
C THR A 138 -4.37 12.80 -0.18
N ALA A 139 -5.20 12.21 -1.04
CA ALA A 139 -4.93 12.03 -2.46
C ALA A 139 -6.21 12.33 -3.26
N TYR A 140 -6.06 12.51 -4.56
CA TYR A 140 -7.18 12.83 -5.46
C TYR A 140 -7.09 12.00 -6.72
N ARG A 141 -8.24 11.46 -7.13
CA ARG A 141 -8.38 10.71 -8.38
C ARG A 141 -9.57 11.24 -9.16
N MET A 142 -9.43 11.30 -10.47
CA MET A 142 -10.49 11.74 -11.38
C MET A 142 -10.84 10.61 -12.35
N VAL A 143 -12.13 10.45 -12.62
CA VAL A 143 -12.65 9.70 -13.77
C VAL A 143 -12.94 10.72 -14.86
N SER A 144 -12.38 10.51 -16.05
CA SER A 144 -12.63 11.37 -17.22
C SER A 144 -13.16 10.54 -18.37
N PRO A 145 -14.19 10.99 -19.08
CA PRO A 145 -14.63 10.35 -20.32
C PRO A 145 -13.50 10.24 -21.34
N ARG A 146 -13.50 9.18 -22.12
CA ARG A 146 -12.60 9.06 -23.28
C ARG A 146 -13.30 9.60 -24.51
N ASP A 147 -12.76 10.68 -25.07
CA ASP A 147 -13.33 11.34 -26.24
C ASP A 147 -13.38 10.39 -27.45
N GLY A 148 -14.53 10.38 -28.13
CA GLY A 148 -14.74 9.60 -29.34
C GLY A 148 -14.82 8.07 -29.14
N TRP A 149 -14.93 7.59 -27.91
CA TRP A 149 -15.11 6.17 -27.63
C TRP A 149 -16.45 5.64 -28.17
N THR A 150 -16.40 4.41 -28.70
CA THR A 150 -17.59 3.68 -29.17
C THR A 150 -17.59 2.28 -28.59
N SER A 151 -18.75 1.63 -28.49
CA SER A 151 -18.88 0.26 -27.99
C SER A 151 -18.14 -0.81 -28.84
N ALA A 152 -17.62 -0.43 -30.01
CA ALA A 152 -16.76 -1.28 -30.85
C ALA A 152 -15.28 -1.22 -30.44
N ASP A 153 -14.89 -0.27 -29.58
CA ASP A 153 -13.52 -0.12 -29.13
C ASP A 153 -13.19 -1.16 -28.05
N ALA A 154 -11.99 -1.74 -28.13
CA ALA A 154 -11.51 -2.66 -27.11
C ALA A 154 -11.00 -1.97 -25.85
N THR A 155 -10.85 -0.64 -25.90
CA THR A 155 -10.37 0.18 -24.76
C THR A 155 -11.49 0.55 -23.82
N SER A 156 -11.13 1.02 -22.62
CA SER A 156 -12.04 1.56 -21.63
C SER A 156 -12.77 2.83 -22.14
N PRO A 157 -14.06 3.03 -21.82
CA PRO A 157 -14.78 4.25 -22.15
C PRO A 157 -14.34 5.46 -21.33
N PHE A 158 -13.59 5.25 -20.24
CA PHE A 158 -13.11 6.29 -19.34
C PHE A 158 -11.59 6.23 -19.18
N GLN A 159 -11.04 7.28 -18.61
CA GLN A 159 -9.65 7.37 -18.19
C GLN A 159 -9.57 7.56 -16.68
N ILE A 160 -8.54 6.98 -16.07
CA ILE A 160 -8.24 7.13 -14.64
C ILE A 160 -7.05 8.08 -14.50
N ILE A 161 -7.24 9.19 -13.81
CA ILE A 161 -6.22 10.23 -13.65
C ILE A 161 -5.99 10.47 -12.16
N VAL A 162 -4.76 10.24 -11.69
CA VAL A 162 -4.33 10.66 -10.35
C VAL A 162 -3.92 12.12 -10.42
N LEU A 163 -4.47 12.94 -9.54
CA LEU A 163 -4.22 14.36 -9.49
C LEU A 163 -3.27 14.69 -8.33
N ASP A 164 -2.29 15.54 -8.61
CA ASP A 164 -1.31 15.97 -7.60
C ASP A 164 -2.00 16.77 -6.48
N PRO A 165 -1.92 16.32 -5.21
CA PRO A 165 -2.58 16.98 -4.09
C PRO A 165 -1.99 18.36 -3.76
N ARG A 166 -0.87 18.74 -4.34
CA ARG A 166 -0.31 20.11 -4.22
C ARG A 166 -1.10 21.14 -5.04
N TYR A 167 -1.87 20.67 -6.02
CA TYR A 167 -2.60 21.51 -6.97
C TYR A 167 -4.09 21.17 -7.05
N THR A 168 -4.56 20.24 -6.21
CA THR A 168 -5.94 19.71 -6.26
C THR A 168 -6.56 19.72 -4.88
N TYR A 169 -7.86 20.08 -4.81
CA TYR A 169 -8.64 20.01 -3.58
C TYR A 169 -10.13 19.86 -3.88
N VAL A 170 -10.88 19.41 -2.88
CA VAL A 170 -12.35 19.31 -2.91
C VAL A 170 -12.93 20.22 -1.84
N VAL A 171 -13.96 20.96 -2.23
CA VAL A 171 -14.78 21.82 -1.36
C VAL A 171 -16.10 21.11 -1.08
N TYR A 172 -16.46 21.02 0.18
CA TYR A 172 -17.66 20.36 0.68
C TYR A 172 -18.70 21.38 1.13
N SER A 173 -19.98 20.96 1.11
CA SER A 173 -21.03 21.74 1.75
C SER A 173 -20.82 21.86 3.27
N SER A 174 -21.11 23.02 3.84
CA SER A 174 -21.18 23.20 5.29
C SER A 174 -22.42 22.55 5.92
N SER A 175 -23.38 22.06 5.11
CA SER A 175 -24.52 21.27 5.57
C SER A 175 -24.06 19.98 6.29
N PRO A 176 -24.87 19.40 7.20
CA PRO A 176 -24.49 18.19 7.96
C PRO A 176 -24.15 16.95 7.12
N ASP A 177 -24.58 16.89 5.87
CA ASP A 177 -24.27 15.81 4.91
C ASP A 177 -22.86 15.91 4.33
N HIS A 178 -22.23 17.11 4.39
CA HIS A 178 -20.89 17.37 3.86
C HIS A 178 -20.69 16.84 2.43
N ARG A 179 -21.68 16.99 1.56
CA ARG A 179 -21.57 16.55 0.18
C ARG A 179 -20.48 17.32 -0.57
N PRO A 180 -19.73 16.68 -1.49
CA PRO A 180 -18.77 17.37 -2.32
C PRO A 180 -19.50 18.32 -3.27
N MET A 181 -19.07 19.58 -3.31
CA MET A 181 -19.68 20.65 -4.09
C MET A 181 -18.83 21.07 -5.27
N LEU A 182 -17.51 21.12 -5.08
CA LEU A 182 -16.57 21.61 -6.07
C LEU A 182 -15.24 20.87 -5.96
N GLY A 183 -14.77 20.28 -7.06
CA GLY A 183 -13.44 19.75 -7.19
C GLY A 183 -12.58 20.71 -8.00
N VAL A 184 -11.49 21.18 -7.44
CA VAL A 184 -10.61 22.16 -8.09
C VAL A 184 -9.24 21.55 -8.35
N THR A 185 -8.75 21.70 -9.57
CA THR A 185 -7.36 21.43 -9.93
C THR A 185 -6.81 22.54 -10.79
N TYR A 186 -5.53 22.83 -10.68
CA TYR A 186 -4.91 23.88 -11.50
C TYR A 186 -3.51 23.49 -11.94
N TYR A 187 -3.08 24.09 -13.01
CA TYR A 187 -1.70 24.01 -13.47
C TYR A 187 -1.15 25.40 -13.78
N GLU A 188 0.15 25.53 -13.72
CA GLU A 188 0.87 26.71 -14.14
C GLU A 188 1.69 26.36 -15.39
N ASP A 189 1.60 27.22 -16.40
CA ASP A 189 2.41 27.08 -17.60
C ASP A 189 3.86 27.54 -17.35
N LYS A 190 4.72 27.43 -18.38
CA LYS A 190 6.12 27.84 -18.31
C LYS A 190 6.33 29.32 -18.01
N ASP A 191 5.33 30.14 -18.29
CA ASP A 191 5.33 31.58 -18.11
C ASP A 191 4.72 32.00 -16.76
N GLY A 192 4.32 31.01 -15.94
CA GLY A 192 3.69 31.22 -14.63
C GLY A 192 2.22 31.59 -14.71
N ASN A 193 1.57 31.42 -15.87
CA ASN A 193 0.12 31.65 -15.98
C ASN A 193 -0.62 30.44 -15.41
N ARG A 194 -1.52 30.73 -14.49
CA ARG A 194 -2.36 29.71 -13.83
C ARG A 194 -3.68 29.54 -14.58
N THR A 195 -4.02 28.30 -14.92
CA THR A 195 -5.36 27.91 -15.40
C THR A 195 -5.98 26.99 -14.37
N THR A 196 -7.20 27.30 -13.93
CA THR A 196 -7.93 26.56 -12.90
C THR A 196 -9.12 25.87 -13.52
N TYR A 197 -9.26 24.57 -13.27
CA TYR A 197 -10.41 23.75 -13.62
C TYR A 197 -11.20 23.48 -12.35
N ALA A 198 -12.46 23.85 -12.35
CA ALA A 198 -13.35 23.67 -11.22
C ALA A 198 -14.58 22.84 -11.67
N TYR A 199 -14.70 21.65 -11.11
CA TYR A 199 -15.70 20.65 -11.49
C TYR A 199 -16.83 20.61 -10.46
N THR A 200 -18.07 20.65 -10.95
CA THR A 200 -19.27 20.34 -10.18
C THR A 200 -19.84 18.98 -10.62
N ASP A 201 -21.04 18.65 -10.24
CA ASP A 201 -21.78 17.47 -10.72
C ASP A 201 -22.29 17.58 -12.17
N ALA A 202 -22.41 18.80 -12.72
CA ALA A 202 -22.97 19.06 -14.03
C ALA A 202 -22.06 19.87 -14.97
N SER A 203 -21.08 20.61 -14.43
CA SER A 203 -20.32 21.59 -15.23
C SER A 203 -18.84 21.63 -14.84
N VAL A 204 -18.03 22.01 -15.82
CA VAL A 204 -16.63 22.38 -15.65
C VAL A 204 -16.49 23.87 -15.88
N PHE A 205 -15.95 24.59 -14.93
CA PHE A 205 -15.58 25.99 -15.04
C PHE A 205 -14.08 26.08 -15.28
N VAL A 206 -13.69 26.67 -16.40
CA VAL A 206 -12.27 26.93 -16.69
C VAL A 206 -12.03 28.41 -16.46
N ILE A 207 -11.15 28.71 -15.50
CA ILE A 207 -10.80 30.06 -15.11
C ILE A 207 -9.37 30.32 -15.62
N ASP A 208 -9.27 31.27 -16.53
CA ASP A 208 -7.97 31.67 -17.11
C ASP A 208 -7.19 32.59 -16.17
N LYS A 209 -5.97 32.96 -16.58
CA LYS A 209 -5.08 33.87 -15.84
C LYS A 209 -5.67 35.26 -15.60
N ASP A 210 -6.58 35.69 -16.46
CA ASP A 210 -7.20 37.02 -16.40
C ASP A 210 -8.50 36.99 -15.58
N GLY A 211 -8.85 35.82 -15.04
CA GLY A 211 -10.07 35.62 -14.26
C GLY A 211 -11.34 35.41 -15.09
N ASN A 212 -11.22 35.21 -16.41
CA ASN A 212 -12.40 34.90 -17.20
C ASN A 212 -12.86 33.46 -16.98
N VAL A 213 -14.16 33.28 -16.76
CA VAL A 213 -14.77 31.97 -16.55
C VAL A 213 -15.45 31.51 -17.83
N SER A 214 -14.98 30.39 -18.37
CA SER A 214 -15.71 29.65 -19.40
C SER A 214 -16.37 28.42 -18.77
N THR A 215 -17.53 28.02 -19.28
CA THR A 215 -18.34 26.93 -18.75
C THR A 215 -18.58 25.89 -19.83
N GLU A 216 -18.27 24.64 -19.49
CA GLU A 216 -18.60 23.47 -20.29
C GLU A 216 -19.47 22.54 -19.44
N SER A 217 -20.53 21.97 -20.04
CA SER A 217 -21.36 20.99 -19.33
C SER A 217 -20.84 19.58 -19.58
N HIS A 218 -20.89 18.71 -18.54
CA HIS A 218 -20.66 17.30 -18.66
C HIS A 218 -21.86 16.48 -18.20
N GLN A 219 -21.97 15.25 -18.69
CA GLN A 219 -23.13 14.39 -18.45
C GLN A 219 -22.89 13.34 -17.36
N MET A 220 -21.86 13.50 -16.53
CA MET A 220 -21.50 12.47 -15.53
C MET A 220 -22.46 12.42 -14.34
N GLY A 221 -23.24 13.49 -14.08
CA GLY A 221 -24.18 13.57 -12.96
C GLY A 221 -23.54 13.55 -11.57
N ARG A 222 -22.22 13.52 -11.50
CA ARG A 222 -21.42 13.54 -10.27
C ARG A 222 -20.13 14.33 -10.50
N MET A 223 -19.59 14.90 -9.44
CA MET A 223 -18.28 15.56 -9.46
C MET A 223 -17.16 14.53 -9.74
N PRO A 224 -16.37 14.71 -10.81
CA PRO A 224 -15.44 13.67 -11.26
C PRO A 224 -14.19 13.48 -10.39
N ILE A 225 -13.90 14.37 -9.46
CA ILE A 225 -12.74 14.32 -8.57
C ILE A 225 -13.15 13.72 -7.23
N VAL A 226 -12.52 12.58 -6.87
CA VAL A 226 -12.69 11.91 -5.58
C VAL A 226 -11.50 12.17 -4.70
N GLU A 227 -11.75 12.64 -3.47
CA GLU A 227 -10.73 12.73 -2.43
C GLU A 227 -10.57 11.37 -1.71
N TYR A 228 -9.31 10.98 -1.45
CA TYR A 228 -8.92 9.81 -0.66
C TYR A 228 -8.22 10.28 0.63
N PRO A 229 -8.97 10.67 1.66
CA PRO A 229 -8.37 11.07 2.93
C PRO A 229 -7.87 9.86 3.71
N SER A 230 -6.76 9.99 4.45
CA SER A 230 -6.24 8.96 5.36
C SER A 230 -7.11 8.75 6.60
N GLY A 231 -8.01 9.71 6.86
CA GLY A 231 -8.91 9.75 7.99
C GLY A 231 -9.56 11.12 8.15
N PRO A 232 -10.33 11.35 9.23
CA PRO A 232 -11.01 12.62 9.43
C PRO A 232 -10.06 13.82 9.57
N THR A 233 -8.85 13.57 10.06
CA THR A 233 -7.82 14.61 10.27
C THR A 233 -6.87 14.76 9.07
N ARG A 234 -6.93 13.87 8.08
CA ARG A 234 -6.02 13.87 6.93
C ARG A 234 -4.54 13.95 7.31
N LEU A 235 -4.13 13.14 8.29
CA LEU A 235 -2.74 13.03 8.74
C LEU A 235 -1.97 12.07 7.82
N GLY A 236 -0.77 12.47 7.41
CA GLY A 236 0.18 11.57 6.77
C GLY A 236 0.74 10.53 7.74
N ASP A 237 1.23 9.42 7.22
CA ASP A 237 1.63 8.27 8.04
C ASP A 237 2.84 8.52 8.94
N PHE A 238 3.79 9.34 8.51
CA PHE A 238 4.97 9.73 9.31
C PHE A 238 4.82 11.11 9.97
N GLU A 239 3.77 11.85 9.64
CA GLU A 239 3.55 13.21 10.14
C GLU A 239 3.59 13.31 11.68
N PRO A 240 2.97 12.39 12.45
CA PRO A 240 3.00 12.45 13.91
C PRO A 240 4.39 12.29 14.53
N VAL A 241 5.34 11.73 13.77
CA VAL A 241 6.70 11.41 14.25
C VAL A 241 7.79 12.31 13.67
N VAL A 242 7.43 13.30 12.83
CA VAL A 242 8.40 14.25 12.24
C VAL A 242 9.36 14.84 13.27
N PRO A 243 8.93 15.30 14.48
CA PRO A 243 9.87 15.82 15.47
C PRO A 243 10.89 14.79 15.96
N MET A 244 10.51 13.51 16.04
CA MET A 244 11.44 12.44 16.40
C MET A 244 12.42 12.14 15.27
N LEU A 245 11.96 12.19 14.01
CA LEU A 245 12.81 12.01 12.84
C LEU A 245 13.87 13.12 12.74
N ASP A 246 13.48 14.38 13.01
CA ASP A 246 14.41 15.51 13.09
C ASP A 246 15.44 15.32 14.21
N ALA A 247 15.03 14.80 15.36
CA ALA A 247 15.93 14.50 16.47
C ALA A 247 16.92 13.39 16.13
N ILE A 248 16.49 12.32 15.45
CA ILE A 248 17.38 11.25 14.95
C ILE A 248 18.43 11.82 13.99
N ASN A 249 18.03 12.60 12.99
CA ASN A 249 18.94 13.23 12.02
C ASN A 249 19.96 14.12 12.73
N THR A 250 19.51 14.92 13.70
CA THR A 250 20.38 15.83 14.47
C THR A 250 21.39 15.04 15.31
N THR A 251 20.95 13.96 15.93
CA THR A 251 21.81 13.09 16.75
C THR A 251 22.84 12.38 15.89
N GLN A 252 22.46 11.82 14.74
CA GLN A 252 23.38 11.15 13.82
C GLN A 252 24.40 12.15 13.22
N SER A 253 23.95 13.34 12.83
CA SER A 253 24.85 14.40 12.36
C SER A 253 25.87 14.81 13.43
N SER A 254 25.42 14.94 14.69
CA SER A 254 26.28 15.29 15.82
C SER A 254 27.27 14.17 16.16
N ARG A 255 26.91 12.90 15.98
CA ARG A 255 27.82 11.74 16.15
C ARG A 255 28.97 11.79 15.15
N ILE A 256 28.68 12.04 13.89
CA ILE A 256 29.72 12.15 12.85
C ILE A 256 30.62 13.34 13.12
N ASP A 257 30.04 14.50 13.47
CA ASP A 257 30.81 15.67 13.89
C ASP A 257 31.76 15.37 15.04
N GLY A 258 31.29 14.57 16.04
CA GLY A 258 32.13 14.16 17.17
C GLY A 258 33.29 13.27 16.76
N VAL A 259 33.06 12.32 15.83
CA VAL A 259 34.13 11.47 15.28
C VAL A 259 35.16 12.29 14.52
N GLU A 260 34.74 13.24 13.69
CA GLU A 260 35.65 14.14 12.96
C GLU A 260 36.45 15.04 13.90
N GLN A 261 35.84 15.58 14.96
CA GLN A 261 36.53 16.34 15.99
C GLN A 261 37.54 15.52 16.76
N PHE A 262 37.28 14.24 17.01
CA PHE A 262 38.21 13.32 17.65
C PHE A 262 39.49 13.12 16.79
N VAL A 263 39.31 12.99 15.48
CA VAL A 263 40.43 12.87 14.53
C VAL A 263 41.26 14.16 14.50
N GLN A 264 40.65 15.33 14.79
CA GLN A 264 41.31 16.64 14.87
C GLN A 264 41.63 17.03 16.33
N ALA A 265 42.00 16.07 17.18
CA ALA A 265 42.28 16.27 18.60
C ALA A 265 43.26 17.41 18.83
N ILE A 266 42.94 18.29 19.79
CA ILE A 266 43.79 19.41 20.16
C ILE A 266 44.97 18.88 21.01
N MET A 267 46.20 19.11 20.53
CA MET A 267 47.37 18.79 21.34
C MET A 267 47.57 19.84 22.43
N VAL A 268 47.57 19.40 23.67
CA VAL A 268 47.83 20.24 24.83
C VAL A 268 49.29 20.00 25.26
N LEU A 269 50.07 21.06 25.34
CA LEU A 269 51.47 21.01 25.78
C LEU A 269 51.58 21.73 27.14
N GLU A 270 51.93 21.01 28.16
CA GLU A 270 52.16 21.57 29.50
C GLU A 270 53.64 21.62 29.79
N GLY A 271 54.13 22.80 30.31
CA GLY A 271 55.53 22.98 30.68
C GLY A 271 56.49 23.09 29.52
N MET A 272 55.97 23.41 28.32
CA MET A 272 56.77 23.62 27.13
C MET A 272 56.31 24.90 26.42
N ASP A 273 57.26 25.74 26.06
CA ASP A 273 57.07 26.87 25.15
C ASP A 273 57.52 26.43 23.75
N PRO A 274 56.64 26.17 22.81
CA PRO A 274 57.01 25.69 21.47
C PRO A 274 57.59 26.81 20.58
N GLY A 275 57.65 28.06 21.07
CA GLY A 275 58.01 29.21 20.22
C GLY A 275 56.99 29.49 19.14
N ASP A 276 57.37 29.37 17.87
CA ASP A 276 56.41 29.44 16.76
C ASP A 276 55.58 28.16 16.67
N LEU A 277 54.30 28.26 17.05
CA LEU A 277 53.40 27.11 17.10
C LEU A 277 53.15 26.50 15.71
N GLY A 278 53.17 27.36 14.65
CA GLY A 278 52.98 26.92 13.27
C GLY A 278 54.15 26.08 12.76
N GLN A 279 55.39 26.53 13.05
CA GLN A 279 56.57 25.76 12.72
C GLN A 279 56.66 24.46 13.52
N PHE A 280 56.36 24.48 14.82
CA PHE A 280 56.30 23.30 15.66
C PHE A 280 55.32 22.24 15.16
N LEU A 281 54.11 22.64 14.76
CA LEU A 281 53.12 21.70 14.22
C LEU A 281 53.55 21.10 12.86
N THR A 282 54.26 21.89 12.05
CA THR A 282 54.80 21.40 10.77
C THR A 282 55.93 20.40 11.03
N ASP A 283 56.84 20.69 11.95
CA ASP A 283 57.93 19.80 12.34
C ASP A 283 57.41 18.49 12.96
N VAL A 284 56.38 18.54 13.77
CA VAL A 284 55.71 17.34 14.33
C VAL A 284 55.05 16.49 13.24
N LYS A 285 54.44 17.12 12.24
CA LYS A 285 53.82 16.39 11.09
C LYS A 285 54.89 15.74 10.21
N GLU A 286 56.01 16.42 9.96
CA GLU A 286 57.05 15.88 9.10
C GLU A 286 57.90 14.80 9.78
N MET A 287 58.22 14.97 11.07
CA MET A 287 59.07 14.03 11.83
C MET A 287 58.31 12.92 12.56
N GLY A 288 56.96 13.07 12.72
CA GLY A 288 56.14 12.11 13.46
C GLY A 288 56.45 11.99 14.95
N ALA A 289 57.39 12.76 15.48
CA ALA A 289 57.79 12.76 16.89
C ALA A 289 58.45 14.09 17.28
N PHE A 290 58.38 14.44 18.58
CA PHE A 290 59.10 15.59 19.14
C PHE A 290 59.63 15.25 20.53
N ARG A 291 60.68 15.98 20.94
CA ARG A 291 61.34 15.76 22.24
C ARG A 291 60.76 16.67 23.31
N MET A 292 60.30 16.09 24.40
CA MET A 292 59.79 16.82 25.56
C MET A 292 60.92 17.26 26.51
N PRO A 293 60.86 18.50 27.07
CA PRO A 293 61.72 18.87 28.18
C PRO A 293 61.35 18.07 29.44
N THR A 294 62.35 18.00 30.40
CA THR A 294 62.12 17.29 31.66
C THR A 294 60.99 17.94 32.44
N GLY A 295 59.93 17.17 32.71
CA GLY A 295 58.71 17.64 33.38
C GLY A 295 57.59 18.15 32.49
N GLY A 296 57.83 18.27 31.17
CA GLY A 296 56.75 18.58 30.22
C GLY A 296 55.81 17.40 29.96
N LYS A 297 54.54 17.66 29.64
CA LYS A 297 53.56 16.67 29.25
C LYS A 297 52.90 17.12 27.93
N ALA A 298 52.68 16.15 27.06
CA ALA A 298 51.82 16.31 25.89
C ALA A 298 50.63 15.37 26.02
N SER A 299 49.49 15.89 25.83
CA SER A 299 48.26 15.11 25.80
C SER A 299 47.33 15.62 24.68
N TYR A 300 46.52 14.74 24.18
CA TYR A 300 45.44 15.17 23.29
C TYR A 300 44.20 15.42 24.14
N LEU A 301 43.61 16.60 24.00
CA LEU A 301 42.31 16.92 24.55
C LEU A 301 41.28 16.27 23.62
N THR A 302 40.83 15.09 23.99
CA THR A 302 39.78 14.37 23.25
C THR A 302 38.48 14.49 24.00
N LEU A 303 37.41 14.76 23.29
CA LEU A 303 36.07 14.62 23.83
C LEU A 303 35.68 13.14 23.80
N ASP A 304 35.62 12.52 24.95
CA ASP A 304 35.19 11.12 25.06
C ASP A 304 33.65 11.11 24.89
N MET A 305 33.20 10.83 23.66
CA MET A 305 31.78 10.72 23.38
C MET A 305 31.34 9.27 23.61
N ASP A 306 30.40 9.07 24.51
CA ASP A 306 29.78 7.75 24.72
C ASP A 306 28.88 7.40 23.53
N GLN A 307 29.50 6.74 22.54
CA GLN A 307 28.83 6.27 21.33
C GLN A 307 27.76 5.24 21.62
N THR A 308 27.92 4.44 22.69
CA THR A 308 26.98 3.39 23.07
C THR A 308 25.68 3.99 23.63
N SER A 309 25.78 4.94 24.55
CA SER A 309 24.60 5.66 25.07
C SER A 309 23.87 6.42 23.98
N THR A 310 24.61 7.05 23.05
CA THR A 310 24.01 7.76 21.91
C THR A 310 23.29 6.79 20.97
N GLN A 311 23.85 5.61 20.70
CA GLN A 311 23.18 4.59 19.90
C GLN A 311 21.91 4.09 20.58
N THR A 312 21.95 3.82 21.88
CA THR A 312 20.79 3.40 22.66
C THR A 312 19.65 4.44 22.60
N LEU A 313 19.99 5.74 22.62
CA LEU A 313 19.01 6.81 22.46
C LEU A 313 18.36 6.78 21.07
N VAL A 314 19.15 6.68 20.00
CA VAL A 314 18.65 6.61 18.62
C VAL A 314 17.77 5.38 18.43
N ASP A 315 18.21 4.22 18.91
CA ASP A 315 17.43 2.98 18.84
C ASP A 315 16.11 3.09 19.61
N GLY A 316 16.14 3.74 20.78
CA GLY A 316 14.94 4.03 21.57
C GLY A 316 13.94 4.94 20.84
N MET A 317 14.42 6.01 20.22
CA MET A 317 13.58 6.90 19.39
C MET A 317 13.02 6.16 18.18
N TYR A 318 13.85 5.40 17.46
CA TYR A 318 13.39 4.66 16.30
C TYR A 318 12.36 3.58 16.65
N ASN A 319 12.57 2.84 17.75
CA ASN A 319 11.58 1.89 18.26
C ASN A 319 10.25 2.56 18.62
N ALA A 320 10.27 3.79 19.15
CA ALA A 320 9.06 4.56 19.41
C ALA A 320 8.36 4.97 18.09
N VAL A 321 9.12 5.40 17.09
CA VAL A 321 8.63 5.71 15.74
C VAL A 321 7.90 4.50 15.14
N LEU A 322 8.52 3.31 15.14
CA LEU A 322 7.91 2.08 14.63
C LEU A 322 6.57 1.78 15.31
N LYS A 323 6.51 1.89 16.64
CA LYS A 323 5.28 1.65 17.42
C LYS A 323 4.18 2.65 17.12
N ILE A 324 4.51 3.96 17.05
CA ILE A 324 3.53 5.02 16.76
C ILE A 324 2.97 4.86 15.35
N CYS A 325 3.85 4.53 14.38
CA CYS A 325 3.44 4.33 13.00
C CYS A 325 2.78 2.96 12.76
N GLY A 326 2.74 2.05 13.74
CA GLY A 326 2.17 0.71 13.59
C GLY A 326 2.97 -0.16 12.63
N MET A 327 4.30 0.00 12.61
CA MET A 327 5.21 -0.81 11.80
C MET A 327 5.77 -1.99 12.61
N PRO A 328 6.06 -3.13 11.97
CA PRO A 328 6.72 -4.24 12.65
C PRO A 328 8.16 -3.86 13.02
N ASN A 329 8.66 -4.42 14.10
CA ASN A 329 10.06 -4.24 14.53
C ASN A 329 10.83 -5.55 14.38
N PRO A 330 11.54 -5.78 13.27
CA PRO A 330 12.30 -7.00 13.03
C PRO A 330 13.48 -7.19 13.99
N HIS A 331 13.85 -6.15 14.74
CA HIS A 331 14.97 -6.19 15.70
C HIS A 331 14.52 -6.39 17.16
N ALA A 332 13.26 -6.76 17.41
CA ALA A 332 12.70 -6.92 18.76
C ALA A 332 13.29 -8.11 19.56
N GLY A 333 14.37 -8.71 19.10
CA GLY A 333 15.15 -9.77 19.77
C GLY A 333 15.06 -11.10 19.03
N TYR A 334 16.20 -11.57 18.54
CA TYR A 334 16.32 -12.92 17.96
C TYR A 334 16.42 -13.97 19.07
N ASN A 335 15.40 -14.82 19.18
CA ASN A 335 15.51 -16.08 19.90
C ASN A 335 15.37 -17.21 18.87
N THR A 336 16.42 -17.99 18.68
CA THR A 336 16.48 -19.07 17.67
C THR A 336 15.50 -20.23 17.95
N GLN A 337 14.74 -20.17 19.05
CA GLN A 337 13.78 -21.20 19.46
C GLN A 337 12.30 -20.78 19.29
N ASP A 338 12.03 -19.56 18.79
CA ASP A 338 10.66 -19.09 18.64
C ASP A 338 9.98 -19.75 17.43
N THR A 339 8.72 -20.16 17.60
CA THR A 339 7.87 -20.62 16.50
C THR A 339 7.48 -19.42 15.62
N GLY A 340 7.20 -19.64 14.32
CA GLY A 340 6.81 -18.57 13.40
C GLY A 340 5.66 -17.70 13.92
N ALA A 341 4.66 -18.29 14.61
CA ALA A 341 3.55 -17.56 15.23
C ALA A 341 4.01 -16.64 16.38
N ALA A 342 4.97 -17.09 17.21
CA ALA A 342 5.52 -16.28 18.28
C ALA A 342 6.35 -15.09 17.75
N VAL A 343 7.05 -15.27 16.64
CA VAL A 343 7.79 -14.21 15.94
C VAL A 343 6.82 -13.13 15.42
N ILE A 344 5.74 -13.53 14.75
CA ILE A 344 4.72 -12.62 14.22
C ILE A 344 4.10 -11.77 15.33
N LEU A 345 3.75 -12.39 16.46
CA LEU A 345 3.17 -11.67 17.61
C LEU A 345 4.18 -10.72 18.24
N ARG A 346 5.43 -11.15 18.41
CA ARG A 346 6.49 -10.35 19.02
C ARG A 346 6.86 -9.14 18.17
N ASP A 347 6.98 -9.31 16.86
CA ASP A 347 7.44 -8.28 15.93
C ASP A 347 6.37 -7.22 15.63
N GLY A 348 5.13 -7.41 16.13
CA GLY A 348 4.06 -6.40 16.03
C GLY A 348 3.24 -6.43 14.74
N TRP A 349 3.28 -7.51 13.95
CA TRP A 349 2.53 -7.64 12.71
C TRP A 349 1.01 -7.52 12.89
N SER A 350 0.47 -7.92 14.04
CA SER A 350 -0.94 -7.74 14.37
C SER A 350 -1.35 -6.26 14.49
N ALA A 351 -0.45 -5.41 15.02
CA ALA A 351 -0.67 -3.97 15.07
C ALA A 351 -0.61 -3.36 13.66
N THR A 352 0.32 -3.83 12.83
CA THR A 352 0.43 -3.43 11.42
C THR A 352 -0.84 -3.75 10.65
N GLU A 353 -1.39 -4.96 10.82
CA GLU A 353 -2.65 -5.36 10.19
C GLU A 353 -3.84 -4.51 10.67
N ALA A 354 -3.93 -4.21 11.95
CA ALA A 354 -4.97 -3.34 12.49
C ALA A 354 -4.92 -1.92 11.91
N VAL A 355 -3.72 -1.37 11.71
CA VAL A 355 -3.53 -0.05 11.06
C VAL A 355 -3.89 -0.13 9.58
N ALA A 356 -3.44 -1.16 8.86
CA ALA A 356 -3.77 -1.37 7.45
C ALA A 356 -5.28 -1.53 7.24
N SER A 357 -5.98 -2.30 8.08
CA SER A 357 -7.43 -2.49 8.03
C SER A 357 -8.20 -1.18 8.25
N ARG A 358 -7.71 -0.30 9.14
CA ARG A 358 -8.26 1.04 9.31
C ARG A 358 -8.07 1.90 8.07
N THR A 359 -6.88 1.90 7.47
CA THR A 359 -6.58 2.64 6.24
C THR A 359 -7.43 2.13 5.08
N GLU A 360 -7.59 0.81 4.94
CA GLU A 360 -8.47 0.17 3.98
C GLU A 360 -9.91 0.67 4.08
N THR A 361 -10.44 0.82 5.30
CA THR A 361 -11.81 1.29 5.50
C THR A 361 -12.02 2.70 4.90
N TRP A 362 -11.05 3.61 5.08
CA TRP A 362 -11.10 4.94 4.48
C TRP A 362 -10.89 4.91 2.97
N PHE A 363 -9.95 4.10 2.51
CA PHE A 363 -9.71 3.92 1.08
C PHE A 363 -10.94 3.35 0.37
N LYS A 364 -11.58 2.29 0.92
CA LYS A 364 -12.81 1.69 0.41
C LYS A 364 -13.95 2.69 0.27
N ARG A 365 -14.09 3.61 1.23
CA ARG A 365 -15.11 4.67 1.16
C ARG A 365 -14.95 5.54 -0.10
N SER A 366 -13.73 5.98 -0.37
CA SER A 366 -13.43 6.80 -1.54
C SER A 366 -13.46 5.97 -2.82
N GLU A 367 -12.96 4.74 -2.75
CA GLU A 367 -12.98 3.78 -3.86
C GLU A 367 -14.40 3.44 -4.30
N ARG A 368 -15.36 3.39 -3.36
CA ARG A 368 -16.77 3.21 -3.70
C ARG A 368 -17.29 4.38 -4.53
N ALA A 369 -16.99 5.62 -4.14
CA ALA A 369 -17.40 6.79 -4.90
C ALA A 369 -16.78 6.84 -6.31
N PHE A 370 -15.51 6.41 -6.42
CA PHE A 370 -14.83 6.27 -7.71
C PHE A 370 -15.48 5.19 -8.59
N LEU A 371 -15.72 4.01 -8.01
CA LEU A 371 -16.34 2.89 -8.71
C LEU A 371 -17.75 3.21 -9.19
N ASP A 372 -18.56 3.84 -8.33
CA ASP A 372 -19.91 4.25 -8.66
C ASP A 372 -19.94 5.20 -9.86
N MET A 373 -18.98 6.14 -9.96
CA MET A 373 -18.85 7.02 -11.13
C MET A 373 -18.45 6.26 -12.39
N ALA A 374 -17.53 5.31 -12.28
CA ALA A 374 -17.10 4.51 -13.41
C ALA A 374 -18.27 3.65 -13.95
N ILE A 375 -19.08 3.08 -13.06
CA ILE A 375 -20.28 2.29 -13.41
C ILE A 375 -21.33 3.19 -14.07
N ASP A 376 -21.68 4.33 -13.45
CA ASP A 376 -22.66 5.28 -14.02
C ASP A 376 -22.23 5.72 -15.42
N PHE A 377 -20.96 5.98 -15.62
CA PHE A 377 -20.45 6.38 -16.93
C PHE A 377 -20.52 5.24 -17.95
N CYS A 378 -20.18 4.00 -17.56
CA CYS A 378 -20.33 2.82 -18.42
C CYS A 378 -21.79 2.59 -18.84
N ASP A 379 -22.75 2.83 -17.95
CA ASP A 379 -24.19 2.71 -18.26
C ASP A 379 -24.63 3.80 -19.24
N ILE A 380 -24.22 5.06 -19.06
CA ILE A 380 -24.52 6.18 -19.95
C ILE A 380 -24.05 5.91 -21.39
N VAL A 381 -22.86 5.35 -21.57
CA VAL A 381 -22.31 5.04 -22.91
C VAL A 381 -22.77 3.68 -23.44
N GLY A 382 -23.59 2.93 -22.70
CA GLY A 382 -24.14 1.63 -23.11
C GLY A 382 -23.10 0.51 -23.11
N GLY A 383 -22.06 0.62 -22.29
CA GLY A 383 -20.98 -0.37 -22.23
C GLY A 383 -21.24 -1.54 -21.26
N LEU A 384 -21.78 -1.26 -20.09
CA LEU A 384 -22.09 -2.23 -19.03
C LEU A 384 -23.37 -1.84 -18.31
N HIS A 385 -24.09 -2.82 -17.78
CA HIS A 385 -25.28 -2.62 -16.96
C HIS A 385 -25.08 -3.28 -15.59
N LEU A 386 -24.43 -2.56 -14.68
CA LEU A 386 -24.16 -3.00 -13.32
C LEU A 386 -24.89 -2.12 -12.31
N GLU A 387 -25.50 -2.73 -11.31
CA GLU A 387 -26.00 -1.98 -10.16
C GLU A 387 -24.87 -1.78 -9.15
N HIS A 388 -24.73 -0.59 -8.57
CA HIS A 388 -23.67 -0.27 -7.62
C HIS A 388 -23.57 -1.25 -6.45
N ARG A 389 -24.72 -1.75 -5.95
CA ARG A 389 -24.79 -2.69 -4.84
C ARG A 389 -24.24 -4.09 -5.15
N ASP A 390 -24.15 -4.43 -6.45
CA ASP A 390 -23.77 -5.76 -6.89
C ASP A 390 -22.26 -5.96 -6.96
N VAL A 391 -21.51 -4.85 -6.93
CA VAL A 391 -20.06 -4.87 -6.99
C VAL A 391 -19.45 -4.65 -5.60
N GLY A 392 -18.81 -5.68 -5.06
CA GLY A 392 -18.02 -5.61 -3.84
C GLY A 392 -16.59 -5.13 -4.12
N ILE A 393 -15.95 -4.49 -3.13
CA ILE A 393 -14.55 -4.05 -3.20
C ILE A 393 -13.75 -4.86 -2.21
N MET A 394 -12.74 -5.60 -2.68
CA MET A 394 -11.90 -6.45 -1.88
C MET A 394 -10.43 -6.04 -1.97
N PHE A 395 -9.75 -6.02 -0.82
CA PHE A 395 -8.31 -5.79 -0.69
C PHE A 395 -7.65 -7.13 -0.32
N PRO A 396 -7.12 -7.87 -1.30
CA PRO A 396 -6.50 -9.16 -1.05
C PRO A 396 -5.09 -8.96 -0.51
N ARG A 397 -4.96 -8.65 0.79
CA ARG A 397 -3.64 -8.57 1.41
C ARG A 397 -3.05 -9.96 1.63
N ARG A 398 -1.74 -10.11 1.36
CA ARG A 398 -1.03 -11.33 1.78
C ARG A 398 -1.08 -11.45 3.30
N ASN A 399 -1.73 -12.48 3.76
CA ASN A 399 -1.70 -12.83 5.16
C ASN A 399 -0.31 -13.41 5.45
N TYR A 400 0.53 -12.71 6.21
CA TYR A 400 1.82 -13.23 6.68
C TYR A 400 1.66 -14.29 7.79
N THR A 401 0.46 -14.80 7.99
CA THR A 401 0.23 -15.98 8.82
C THR A 401 0.87 -17.18 8.12
N ASN A 402 1.44 -18.06 8.92
CA ASN A 402 2.12 -19.27 8.45
C ASN A 402 1.19 -20.08 7.53
N ASP A 403 1.44 -20.04 6.22
CA ASP A 403 0.62 -20.74 5.20
C ASP A 403 0.45 -22.22 5.56
N SER A 404 1.47 -22.86 6.12
CA SER A 404 1.41 -24.22 6.64
C SER A 404 0.37 -24.37 7.76
N ALA A 405 0.29 -23.40 8.69
CA ALA A 405 -0.72 -23.44 9.76
C ALA A 405 -2.12 -23.20 9.23
N ASN A 406 -2.28 -22.38 8.20
CA ASN A 406 -3.58 -22.12 7.55
C ASN A 406 -4.06 -23.38 6.79
N VAL A 407 -3.16 -24.05 6.06
CA VAL A 407 -3.45 -25.34 5.40
C VAL A 407 -3.83 -26.39 6.44
N ASP A 408 -3.07 -26.52 7.54
CA ASP A 408 -3.38 -27.45 8.63
C ASP A 408 -4.72 -27.13 9.29
N ASN A 409 -5.06 -25.85 9.44
CA ASN A 409 -6.36 -25.43 9.98
C ASN A 409 -7.50 -25.79 9.02
N LEU A 410 -7.35 -25.51 7.71
CA LEU A 410 -8.35 -25.88 6.71
C LEU A 410 -8.61 -27.39 6.72
N VAL A 411 -7.54 -28.21 6.70
CA VAL A 411 -7.66 -29.66 6.74
C VAL A 411 -8.36 -30.14 8.01
N LYS A 412 -8.02 -29.54 9.17
CA LYS A 412 -8.69 -29.86 10.44
C LYS A 412 -10.15 -29.45 10.43
N LEU A 413 -10.49 -28.27 9.92
CA LEU A 413 -11.86 -27.78 9.84
C LEU A 413 -12.72 -28.69 8.91
N LEU A 414 -12.18 -29.06 7.74
CA LEU A 414 -12.82 -29.97 6.80
C LEU A 414 -13.00 -31.38 7.36
N SER A 415 -12.23 -31.77 8.37
CA SER A 415 -12.37 -33.07 9.05
C SER A 415 -13.44 -33.12 10.16
N LEU A 416 -14.08 -31.97 10.48
CA LEU A 416 -15.08 -31.84 11.52
C LEU A 416 -16.51 -32.01 10.94
N ASP A 417 -17.27 -32.97 11.39
CA ASP A 417 -18.62 -33.28 10.90
C ASP A 417 -19.67 -32.16 11.10
N TRP A 418 -19.38 -31.19 11.98
CA TRP A 418 -20.27 -30.09 12.34
C TRP A 418 -19.99 -28.75 11.64
N ILE A 419 -18.94 -28.69 10.83
CA ILE A 419 -18.55 -27.51 10.08
C ILE A 419 -18.78 -27.77 8.60
N SER A 420 -19.53 -26.90 7.92
CA SER A 420 -19.68 -27.01 6.47
C SER A 420 -18.34 -26.71 5.77
N PRO A 421 -18.06 -27.32 4.59
CA PRO A 421 -16.86 -27.01 3.83
C PRO A 421 -16.72 -25.50 3.53
N GLU A 422 -17.82 -24.80 3.25
CA GLU A 422 -17.84 -23.36 3.04
C GLU A 422 -17.34 -22.58 4.27
N GLN A 423 -17.85 -22.91 5.47
CA GLN A 423 -17.36 -22.33 6.73
C GLN A 423 -15.91 -22.67 7.00
N ALA A 424 -15.42 -23.84 6.59
CA ALA A 424 -14.03 -24.21 6.73
C ALA A 424 -13.12 -23.33 5.86
N PHE A 425 -13.54 -23.00 4.64
CA PHE A 425 -12.82 -22.07 3.77
C PHE A 425 -12.83 -20.64 4.36
N GLU A 426 -13.97 -20.14 4.86
CA GLU A 426 -14.07 -18.83 5.50
C GLU A 426 -13.16 -18.69 6.73
N HIS A 427 -13.13 -19.69 7.59
CA HIS A 427 -12.36 -19.65 8.85
C HIS A 427 -10.89 -20.04 8.70
N SER A 428 -10.49 -20.57 7.54
CA SER A 428 -9.09 -20.95 7.28
C SER A 428 -8.13 -19.75 7.19
N ASN A 429 -8.63 -18.57 6.87
CA ASN A 429 -7.87 -17.35 6.54
C ASN A 429 -6.81 -17.58 5.43
N MET A 430 -7.01 -18.58 4.59
CA MET A 430 -6.07 -18.96 3.54
C MET A 430 -6.33 -18.21 2.23
N PHE A 431 -7.58 -17.91 1.95
CA PHE A 431 -8.03 -17.33 0.69
C PHE A 431 -8.50 -15.90 0.85
N PRO A 432 -8.16 -15.00 -0.08
CA PRO A 432 -8.68 -13.63 -0.10
C PRO A 432 -10.20 -13.57 -0.28
N ASP A 433 -10.76 -14.44 -1.13
CA ASP A 433 -12.19 -14.67 -1.31
C ASP A 433 -12.51 -16.14 -1.04
N PRO A 434 -12.82 -16.49 0.22
CA PRO A 434 -13.09 -17.87 0.61
C PRO A 434 -14.30 -18.48 -0.10
N HIS A 435 -15.33 -17.66 -0.39
CA HIS A 435 -16.56 -18.12 -1.02
C HIS A 435 -16.32 -18.51 -2.49
N SER A 436 -15.68 -17.66 -3.29
CA SER A 436 -15.31 -17.98 -4.67
C SER A 436 -14.41 -19.21 -4.77
N GLU A 437 -13.42 -19.32 -3.87
CA GLU A 437 -12.51 -20.47 -3.87
C GLU A 437 -13.21 -21.75 -3.44
N PHE A 438 -14.16 -21.67 -2.51
CA PHE A 438 -15.01 -22.81 -2.18
C PHE A 438 -15.85 -23.25 -3.39
N LEU A 439 -16.48 -22.34 -4.13
CA LEU A 439 -17.26 -22.66 -5.32
C LEU A 439 -16.40 -23.32 -6.40
N ARG A 440 -15.17 -22.81 -6.63
CA ARG A 440 -14.20 -23.43 -7.55
C ARG A 440 -13.80 -24.83 -7.11
N ALA A 441 -13.49 -24.98 -5.83
CA ALA A 441 -13.13 -26.28 -5.26
C ALA A 441 -14.28 -27.28 -5.38
N LYS A 442 -15.52 -26.83 -5.12
CA LYS A 442 -16.73 -27.65 -5.27
C LYS A 442 -16.95 -28.04 -6.74
N ALA A 443 -16.88 -27.11 -7.67
CA ALA A 443 -17.05 -27.40 -9.09
C ALA A 443 -15.99 -28.40 -9.59
N TRP A 444 -14.74 -28.26 -9.17
CA TRP A 444 -13.67 -29.21 -9.49
C TRP A 444 -13.96 -30.61 -8.88
N HIS A 445 -14.42 -30.66 -7.63
CA HIS A 445 -14.76 -31.93 -6.96
C HIS A 445 -15.93 -32.63 -7.65
N ASP A 446 -17.00 -31.91 -8.00
CA ASP A 446 -18.16 -32.43 -8.71
C ASP A 446 -17.77 -32.94 -10.12
N GLU A 447 -16.84 -32.28 -10.82
CA GLU A 447 -16.30 -32.75 -12.09
C GLU A 447 -15.48 -34.02 -11.93
N GLN A 448 -14.69 -34.19 -10.87
CA GLN A 448 -13.94 -35.40 -10.58
C GLN A 448 -14.85 -36.55 -10.24
N GLU A 449 -15.88 -36.36 -9.40
CA GLU A 449 -16.89 -37.39 -9.12
C GLU A 449 -17.61 -37.85 -10.40
N THR A 450 -17.94 -36.89 -11.28
CA THR A 450 -18.60 -37.23 -12.57
C THR A 450 -17.66 -38.02 -13.46
N ARG A 451 -16.38 -37.71 -13.52
CA ARG A 451 -15.37 -38.49 -14.28
C ARG A 451 -15.19 -39.89 -13.70
N ASP A 452 -15.13 -40.03 -12.37
CA ASP A 452 -14.97 -41.31 -11.72
C ASP A 452 -16.20 -42.21 -11.93
N VAL A 453 -17.41 -41.64 -11.84
CA VAL A 453 -18.65 -42.34 -12.14
C VAL A 453 -18.71 -42.79 -13.59
N THR A 454 -18.30 -41.93 -14.55
CA THR A 454 -18.27 -42.29 -15.98
C THR A 454 -17.23 -43.37 -16.24
N SER A 455 -16.04 -43.29 -15.65
CA SER A 455 -14.99 -44.30 -15.78
C SER A 455 -15.42 -45.66 -15.19
N LEU A 456 -16.12 -45.66 -14.07
CA LEU A 456 -16.71 -46.89 -13.47
C LEU A 456 -17.84 -47.47 -14.33
N ALA A 457 -18.66 -46.62 -14.98
CA ALA A 457 -19.70 -47.03 -15.90
C ALA A 457 -19.11 -47.69 -17.16
N ASP A 458 -18.04 -47.07 -17.72
CA ASP A 458 -17.32 -47.61 -18.88
C ASP A 458 -16.63 -48.96 -18.55
N VAL A 459 -16.05 -49.10 -17.37
CA VAL A 459 -15.44 -50.34 -16.90
C VAL A 459 -16.51 -51.42 -16.69
N ASN A 460 -17.67 -51.08 -16.19
CA ASN A 460 -18.80 -52.02 -16.01
C ASN A 460 -19.41 -52.41 -17.35
N ALA A 461 -19.60 -51.48 -18.30
CA ALA A 461 -20.06 -51.76 -19.65
C ALA A 461 -19.08 -52.68 -20.38
N GLY A 462 -17.77 -52.43 -20.29
CA GLY A 462 -16.73 -53.32 -20.83
C GLY A 462 -16.72 -54.72 -20.18
N ARG A 463 -17.07 -54.83 -18.89
CA ARG A 463 -17.23 -56.11 -18.19
C ARG A 463 -18.47 -56.89 -18.66
N GLU A 464 -19.57 -56.21 -18.92
CA GLU A 464 -20.80 -56.81 -19.45
C GLU A 464 -20.62 -57.25 -20.90
N GLU A 465 -19.93 -56.48 -21.70
CA GLU A 465 -19.57 -56.82 -23.08
C GLU A 465 -18.62 -58.04 -23.15
N TYR A 466 -17.64 -58.11 -22.24
CA TYR A 466 -16.75 -59.27 -22.10
C TYR A 466 -17.50 -60.53 -21.61
N ALA A 467 -18.43 -60.38 -20.68
CA ALA A 467 -19.27 -61.48 -20.17
C ALA A 467 -20.30 -61.97 -21.20
N SER A 468 -20.79 -61.09 -22.10
CA SER A 468 -21.68 -61.48 -23.20
C SER A 468 -20.92 -62.20 -24.31
N SER A 469 -19.66 -61.79 -24.61
CA SER A 469 -18.83 -62.47 -25.60
C SER A 469 -18.46 -63.90 -25.19
N TRP A 470 -18.40 -64.21 -23.90
CA TRP A 470 -18.18 -65.59 -23.43
C TRP A 470 -19.44 -66.48 -23.51
N LYS A 471 -20.63 -65.89 -23.58
CA LYS A 471 -21.88 -66.67 -23.76
C LYS A 471 -22.18 -67.07 -25.19
N GLU A 472 -21.56 -66.48 -26.17
CA GLU A 472 -21.72 -66.85 -27.62
C GLU A 472 -20.74 -67.89 -28.13
N THR A 473 -19.76 -68.33 -27.33
CA THR A 473 -18.74 -69.32 -27.78
C THR A 473 -18.94 -70.72 -27.25
N ASP A 474 -20.06 -71.04 -26.55
CA ASP A 474 -20.25 -72.37 -26.01
C ASP A 474 -21.55 -73.03 -26.55
N TYR A 475 -21.56 -73.36 -27.86
CA TYR A 475 -22.39 -74.41 -28.43
C TYR A 475 -21.72 -75.04 -29.67
N GLY A 476 -21.06 -76.19 -29.48
CA GLY A 476 -20.66 -77.07 -30.60
C GLY A 476 -19.53 -78.02 -30.29
N GLY A 477 -19.79 -79.26 -29.95
CA GLY A 477 -18.89 -80.39 -30.29
C GLY A 477 -18.41 -81.25 -29.14
N GLU A 478 -19.21 -82.37 -28.96
CA GLU A 478 -18.83 -83.80 -28.87
C GLU A 478 -18.10 -84.35 -27.64
N GLU A 479 -18.81 -85.28 -27.06
CA GLU A 479 -18.37 -86.31 -26.10
C GLU A 479 -17.17 -87.09 -26.59
N GLN A 480 -16.16 -87.29 -25.74
CA GLN A 480 -15.47 -88.57 -25.65
C GLN A 480 -14.93 -88.82 -24.23
N GLN A 481 -15.34 -89.95 -23.68
CA GLN A 481 -14.91 -90.58 -22.45
C GLN A 481 -13.39 -90.85 -22.46
N GLN A 482 -12.73 -90.67 -21.33
CA GLN A 482 -11.87 -91.75 -20.79
C GLN A 482 -11.54 -91.55 -19.33
N GLN A 483 -11.67 -92.63 -18.61
CA GLN A 483 -11.38 -92.91 -17.19
C GLN A 483 -9.85 -92.88 -16.96
N GLY A 484 -9.42 -92.54 -15.74
CA GLY A 484 -8.14 -92.98 -15.18
C GLY A 484 -7.57 -92.14 -14.08
N ALA A 485 -7.86 -92.54 -12.88
CA ALA A 485 -6.96 -92.94 -11.80
C ALA A 485 -6.10 -91.84 -11.05
N ILE A 486 -6.52 -91.60 -9.82
CA ILE A 486 -5.85 -91.74 -8.52
C ILE A 486 -4.36 -91.27 -8.46
N GLY A 487 -4.07 -90.40 -7.51
CA GLY A 487 -2.74 -90.10 -6.97
C GLY A 487 -2.81 -89.01 -5.87
N GLU A 488 -2.84 -89.48 -4.63
CA GLU A 488 -2.60 -88.73 -3.40
C GLU A 488 -1.16 -88.12 -3.28
N ASP A 489 -1.06 -87.27 -2.36
CA ASP A 489 0.09 -86.74 -1.62
C ASP A 489 0.55 -85.37 -2.07
N GLY A 490 0.69 -84.40 -1.15
CA GLY A 490 0.99 -84.35 0.25
C GLY A 490 1.95 -83.19 0.53
N ARG A 491 1.53 -82.34 1.47
CA ARG A 491 2.34 -81.50 2.36
C ARG A 491 3.32 -80.45 1.82
N ALA A 492 3.04 -79.21 2.19
CA ALA A 492 3.75 -78.28 3.13
C ALA A 492 5.14 -77.76 2.69
N SER A 493 5.20 -76.49 2.53
CA SER A 493 6.02 -75.56 3.33
C SER A 493 5.54 -74.18 3.13
#